data_64bc4f2d358f4fb4c9663ed16421a150
#
_entry.id   64bc4f2d358f4fb4c9663ed16421a150
#
_cell.length_a   1.000
_cell.length_b   1.000
_cell.length_c   1.000
_cell.angle_alpha   90.00
_cell.angle_beta   90.00
_cell.angle_gamma   90.00
#
_symmetry.space_group_name_H-M   'P 1'
#
loop_
_entity.id
_entity.type
_entity.pdbx_description
1 polymer ?
#
loop_
_entity_poly.entity_id
_entity_poly.type
_entity_poly.pdbx_seq_one_letter_code
_entity_poly.pdbx_strand_id
1 'polypeptide(L)'
;MDYLTIAEDFYTIQGEGFSTGFPAYFVRLRDCNLTCGATMSMTKSIKDRGEGGTDSGSFQGDLQEVGTATWTCDTLPVWLFGHKKPFEYLIKKWDDMGLLGDIASGVIHVIWTGGEPTLPRNQKSIVAFHTYFSEYCRANDMFFEPYYEIETNGTCTIQKNLLDILSLINCSAKLANSGMTVEQRIVPAAIESIKQHPCYTFKFVISTEEDIKEVFDTYITPFDIPLTKVCVMPGLDDQQNFHERTLFSMEMAKKYKVRGLTRLHVSAWDKTTGV
;
A
#
# COMPACT_ATOMS: atom_id res chain seq x y z
N MET A 1 -16.78 13.28 -10.94
CA MET A 1 -15.36 13.10 -11.31
C MET A 1 -15.30 11.73 -11.97
N ASP A 2 -14.99 11.67 -13.24
CA ASP A 2 -15.24 10.49 -14.08
C ASP A 2 -13.95 9.81 -14.52
N TYR A 3 -12.87 9.97 -13.68
CA TYR A 3 -11.57 9.38 -13.95
C TYR A 3 -10.80 9.06 -12.67
N LEU A 4 -9.91 8.08 -12.75
CA LEU A 4 -8.83 7.80 -11.80
C LEU A 4 -7.50 8.34 -12.37
N THR A 5 -6.58 8.75 -11.52
CA THR A 5 -5.21 9.05 -11.97
C THR A 5 -4.33 7.85 -11.59
N ILE A 6 -4.18 6.94 -12.55
CA ILE A 6 -3.52 5.64 -12.37
C ILE A 6 -2.05 5.77 -12.78
N ALA A 7 -1.17 5.33 -11.91
CA ALA A 7 0.27 5.18 -12.17
C ALA A 7 0.56 3.81 -12.80
N GLU A 8 -0.03 2.76 -12.26
CA GLU A 8 0.11 1.38 -12.72
C GLU A 8 -1.11 0.56 -12.29
N ASP A 9 -1.47 -0.46 -13.05
CA ASP A 9 -2.47 -1.43 -12.63
C ASP A 9 -2.18 -2.82 -13.22
N PHE A 10 -2.34 -3.90 -12.40
CA PHE A 10 -2.00 -5.27 -12.77
C PHE A 10 -2.71 -6.30 -11.90
N TYR A 11 -2.82 -7.53 -12.42
CA TYR A 11 -3.37 -8.68 -11.71
C TYR A 11 -2.24 -9.55 -11.15
N THR A 12 -2.34 -9.95 -9.89
CA THR A 12 -1.35 -10.77 -9.20
C THR A 12 -1.94 -11.43 -7.93
N ILE A 13 -1.08 -11.83 -7.01
CA ILE A 13 -1.42 -12.31 -5.67
C ILE A 13 -1.06 -11.22 -4.64
N GLN A 14 -1.95 -10.92 -3.68
CA GLN A 14 -1.59 -10.04 -2.56
C GLN A 14 -0.41 -10.64 -1.79
N GLY A 15 0.70 -9.93 -1.78
CA GLY A 15 1.97 -10.39 -1.19
C GLY A 15 2.15 -10.03 0.28
N GLU A 16 1.30 -9.16 0.85
CA GLU A 16 1.46 -8.59 2.18
C GLU A 16 0.11 -8.39 2.90
N GLY A 17 0.15 -8.17 4.22
CA GLY A 17 -1.06 -7.85 4.99
C GLY A 17 -1.92 -9.06 5.34
N PHE A 18 -3.19 -8.81 5.69
CA PHE A 18 -4.11 -9.87 6.14
C PHE A 18 -4.63 -10.75 5.02
N SER A 19 -4.68 -10.23 3.80
CA SER A 19 -5.14 -10.93 2.61
C SER A 19 -3.99 -11.55 1.79
N THR A 20 -2.81 -11.72 2.38
CA THR A 20 -1.68 -12.40 1.73
C THR A 20 -2.09 -13.75 1.17
N GLY A 21 -1.81 -13.97 -0.13
CA GLY A 21 -2.12 -15.20 -0.86
C GLY A 21 -3.42 -15.15 -1.66
N PHE A 22 -4.24 -14.11 -1.51
CA PHE A 22 -5.45 -13.95 -2.33
C PHE A 22 -5.14 -13.39 -3.72
N PRO A 23 -5.85 -13.86 -4.78
CA PRO A 23 -5.84 -13.20 -6.08
C PRO A 23 -6.28 -11.75 -5.95
N ALA A 24 -5.53 -10.83 -6.55
CA ALA A 24 -5.76 -9.41 -6.37
C ALA A 24 -5.42 -8.59 -7.63
N TYR A 25 -6.25 -7.59 -7.90
CA TYR A 25 -6.00 -6.59 -8.91
C TYR A 25 -5.56 -5.30 -8.25
N PHE A 26 -4.29 -4.94 -8.45
CA PHE A 26 -3.70 -3.73 -7.88
C PHE A 26 -4.00 -2.51 -8.77
N VAL A 27 -4.45 -1.43 -8.16
CA VAL A 27 -4.62 -0.13 -8.79
C VAL A 27 -3.76 0.87 -8.04
N ARG A 28 -2.58 1.17 -8.59
CA ARG A 28 -1.65 2.17 -8.05
C ARG A 28 -2.03 3.56 -8.50
N LEU A 29 -2.44 4.39 -7.55
CA LEU A 29 -2.78 5.78 -7.80
C LEU A 29 -1.55 6.68 -7.74
N ARG A 30 -1.59 7.76 -8.49
CA ARG A 30 -0.54 8.75 -8.54
C ARG A 30 -0.47 9.59 -7.26
N ASP A 31 0.73 10.07 -6.95
CA ASP A 31 1.15 10.97 -5.88
C ASP A 31 1.11 10.35 -4.47
N CYS A 32 2.06 10.79 -3.67
CA CYS A 32 2.18 10.49 -2.25
C CYS A 32 2.54 11.77 -1.49
N ASN A 33 2.13 11.88 -0.24
CA ASN A 33 2.52 12.95 0.65
C ASN A 33 3.80 12.63 1.46
N LEU A 34 4.34 11.41 1.32
CA LEU A 34 5.63 11.00 1.89
C LEU A 34 6.61 10.65 0.78
N THR A 35 7.90 10.75 1.07
CA THR A 35 8.98 10.42 0.12
C THR A 35 9.91 9.31 0.62
N CYS A 36 9.55 8.63 1.66
CA CYS A 36 10.28 7.56 2.39
C CYS A 36 11.64 7.16 1.80
N GLY A 37 12.72 7.54 2.49
CA GLY A 37 14.08 7.23 2.06
C GLY A 37 14.59 7.98 0.83
N ALA A 38 13.82 8.95 0.28
CA ALA A 38 14.21 9.72 -0.89
C ALA A 38 14.43 11.21 -0.58
N THR A 39 15.43 11.80 -1.23
CA THR A 39 15.67 13.24 -1.19
C THR A 39 14.87 13.97 -2.27
N MET A 40 14.75 15.29 -2.13
CA MET A 40 14.18 16.15 -3.17
C MET A 40 14.98 16.09 -4.48
N SER A 41 16.30 15.91 -4.40
CA SER A 41 17.16 15.78 -5.59
C SER A 41 16.91 14.45 -6.30
N MET A 42 16.75 13.34 -5.57
CA MET A 42 16.38 12.04 -6.13
C MET A 42 15.02 12.11 -6.84
N THR A 43 14.00 12.65 -6.17
CA THR A 43 12.66 12.84 -6.74
C THR A 43 12.69 13.67 -8.02
N LYS A 44 13.49 14.76 -8.02
CA LYS A 44 13.68 15.59 -9.21
C LYS A 44 14.39 14.83 -10.32
N SER A 45 15.48 14.10 -10.01
CA SER A 45 16.22 13.30 -10.99
C SER A 45 15.35 12.24 -11.66
N ILE A 46 14.43 11.60 -10.91
CA ILE A 46 13.46 10.65 -11.48
C ILE A 46 12.52 11.37 -12.43
N LYS A 47 11.95 12.50 -12.03
CA LYS A 47 11.05 13.29 -12.88
C LYS A 47 11.71 13.77 -14.17
N ASP A 48 12.97 14.23 -14.10
CA ASP A 48 13.73 14.74 -15.24
C ASP A 48 14.07 13.63 -16.26
N ARG A 49 14.14 12.35 -15.82
CA ARG A 49 14.33 11.20 -16.74
C ARG A 49 13.07 10.77 -17.47
N GLY A 50 11.89 11.19 -17.01
CA GLY A 50 10.60 10.87 -17.63
C GLY A 50 10.08 9.46 -17.32
N GLU A 51 8.91 9.16 -17.87
CA GLU A 51 8.26 7.85 -17.74
C GLU A 51 9.09 6.76 -18.39
N GLY A 52 9.29 5.64 -17.71
CA GLY A 52 10.04 4.49 -18.21
C GLY A 52 11.39 4.25 -17.51
N GLY A 53 11.78 5.13 -16.58
CA GLY A 53 12.91 4.88 -15.67
C GLY A 53 12.56 3.86 -14.57
N THR A 54 12.11 2.67 -14.97
CA THR A 54 11.67 1.58 -14.05
C THR A 54 12.84 0.87 -13.38
N ASP A 55 14.05 1.37 -13.50
CA ASP A 55 15.21 0.79 -12.84
C ASP A 55 15.21 1.19 -11.35
N SER A 56 14.29 0.57 -10.60
CA SER A 56 14.21 0.70 -9.13
C SER A 56 15.50 0.24 -8.43
N GLY A 57 16.30 -0.58 -9.09
CA GLY A 57 17.58 -1.07 -8.58
C GLY A 57 18.70 -0.04 -8.54
N SER A 58 18.58 1.11 -9.21
CA SER A 58 19.62 2.13 -9.27
C SER A 58 19.52 3.22 -8.21
N PHE A 59 18.50 3.17 -7.33
CA PHE A 59 18.28 4.18 -6.28
C PHE A 59 18.85 3.81 -4.91
N GLN A 60 19.87 3.01 -4.84
CA GLN A 60 20.70 2.84 -3.63
C GLN A 60 21.68 4.01 -3.40
N GLY A 61 21.40 5.18 -4.00
CA GLY A 61 22.19 6.40 -3.76
C GLY A 61 21.83 7.03 -2.42
N ASP A 62 22.83 7.25 -1.61
CA ASP A 62 22.90 8.15 -0.45
C ASP A 62 21.68 8.21 0.49
N LEU A 63 21.20 7.04 0.99
CA LEU A 63 20.27 6.97 2.12
C LEU A 63 20.77 7.80 3.33
N GLN A 64 22.08 8.03 3.42
CA GLN A 64 22.70 8.84 4.48
C GLN A 64 22.25 10.30 4.46
N GLU A 65 21.82 10.83 3.33
CA GLU A 65 21.29 12.20 3.23
C GLU A 65 19.84 12.33 3.74
N VAL A 66 19.16 11.22 4.06
CA VAL A 66 17.75 11.21 4.49
C VAL A 66 17.59 10.86 5.98
N GLY A 67 18.51 11.33 6.80
CA GLY A 67 18.44 11.17 8.25
C GLY A 67 18.59 9.71 8.69
N THR A 68 17.53 9.13 9.27
CA THR A 68 17.52 7.76 9.82
C THR A 68 17.07 6.70 8.82
N ALA A 69 16.86 7.04 7.55
CA ALA A 69 16.39 6.10 6.55
C ALA A 69 17.33 4.91 6.36
N THR A 70 16.76 3.69 6.37
CA THR A 70 17.49 2.45 6.09
C THR A 70 16.98 1.76 4.82
N TRP A 71 15.97 2.33 4.18
CA TRP A 71 15.38 1.85 2.94
C TRP A 71 14.75 3.01 2.16
N THR A 72 14.56 2.81 0.86
CA THR A 72 13.88 3.76 -0.04
C THR A 72 12.58 3.15 -0.54
N CYS A 73 11.55 3.98 -0.76
CA CYS A 73 10.27 3.53 -1.31
C CYS A 73 10.47 2.87 -2.68
N ASP A 74 10.12 1.59 -2.78
CA ASP A 74 10.24 0.77 -3.99
C ASP A 74 9.33 1.23 -5.13
N THR A 75 8.23 1.91 -4.81
CA THR A 75 7.26 2.43 -5.78
C THR A 75 7.43 3.93 -6.09
N LEU A 76 8.46 4.58 -5.55
CA LEU A 76 8.72 6.01 -5.81
C LEU A 76 8.77 6.34 -7.31
N PRO A 77 9.50 5.60 -8.17
CA PRO A 77 9.55 5.87 -9.59
C PRO A 77 8.18 5.73 -10.28
N VAL A 78 7.32 4.87 -9.75
CA VAL A 78 6.01 4.57 -10.33
C VAL A 78 5.01 5.69 -10.02
N TRP A 79 4.78 5.99 -8.73
CA TRP A 79 3.72 6.93 -8.34
C TRP A 79 4.02 8.40 -8.65
N LEU A 80 5.25 8.76 -9.01
CA LEU A 80 5.59 10.09 -9.51
C LEU A 80 4.92 10.38 -10.85
N PHE A 81 4.61 9.35 -11.61
CA PHE A 81 3.94 9.42 -12.89
C PHE A 81 2.53 8.80 -12.79
N GLY A 82 1.68 9.15 -13.73
CA GLY A 82 0.33 8.60 -13.80
C GLY A 82 -0.57 9.41 -14.69
N HIS A 83 -1.50 8.71 -15.34
CA HIS A 83 -2.38 9.26 -16.33
C HIS A 83 -3.83 9.25 -15.86
N LYS A 84 -4.59 10.25 -16.27
CA LYS A 84 -6.03 10.22 -16.13
C LYS A 84 -6.61 9.12 -17.00
N LYS A 85 -7.26 8.16 -16.38
CA LYS A 85 -7.98 7.07 -17.05
C LYS A 85 -9.47 7.19 -16.72
N PRO A 86 -10.36 7.20 -17.73
CA PRO A 86 -11.80 7.17 -17.46
C PRO A 86 -12.16 5.87 -16.71
N PHE A 87 -13.28 5.85 -16.02
CA PHE A 87 -13.69 4.68 -15.23
C PHE A 87 -13.87 3.42 -16.08
N GLU A 88 -14.34 3.57 -17.32
CA GLU A 88 -14.49 2.48 -18.29
C GLU A 88 -13.18 1.76 -18.58
N TYR A 89 -12.04 2.43 -18.40
CA TYR A 89 -10.72 1.83 -18.64
C TYR A 89 -10.50 0.56 -17.80
N LEU A 90 -10.78 0.61 -16.49
CA LEU A 90 -10.61 -0.54 -15.60
C LEU A 90 -11.63 -1.64 -15.93
N ILE A 91 -12.89 -1.28 -16.13
CA ILE A 91 -13.97 -2.22 -16.44
C ILE A 91 -13.66 -2.97 -17.73
N LYS A 92 -13.29 -2.23 -18.79
CA LYS A 92 -12.91 -2.85 -20.05
C LYS A 92 -11.68 -3.76 -19.90
N LYS A 93 -10.67 -3.32 -19.17
CA LYS A 93 -9.45 -4.12 -18.95
C LYS A 93 -9.75 -5.41 -18.19
N TRP A 94 -10.60 -5.34 -17.16
CA TRP A 94 -11.03 -6.52 -16.40
C TRP A 94 -11.87 -7.48 -17.25
N ASP A 95 -12.73 -6.95 -18.11
CA ASP A 95 -13.52 -7.74 -19.05
C ASP A 95 -12.63 -8.41 -20.11
N ASP A 96 -11.74 -7.66 -20.73
CA ASP A 96 -10.76 -8.16 -21.71
C ASP A 96 -9.86 -9.30 -21.11
N MET A 97 -9.62 -9.28 -19.80
CA MET A 97 -8.86 -10.32 -19.06
C MET A 97 -9.75 -11.47 -18.55
N GLY A 98 -11.07 -11.38 -18.68
CA GLY A 98 -12.02 -12.35 -18.12
C GLY A 98 -12.15 -12.31 -16.59
N LEU A 99 -11.76 -11.19 -15.94
CA LEU A 99 -11.73 -11.06 -14.47
C LEU A 99 -12.92 -10.27 -13.92
N LEU A 100 -13.72 -9.63 -14.78
CA LEU A 100 -14.74 -8.67 -14.37
C LEU A 100 -15.78 -9.26 -13.39
N GLY A 101 -16.27 -10.47 -13.67
CA GLY A 101 -17.23 -11.16 -12.81
C GLY A 101 -16.64 -11.52 -11.44
N ASP A 102 -15.40 -12.01 -11.42
CA ASP A 102 -14.71 -12.39 -10.17
C ASP A 102 -14.37 -11.16 -9.32
N ILE A 103 -14.05 -10.03 -9.95
CA ILE A 103 -13.84 -8.75 -9.26
C ILE A 103 -15.17 -8.21 -8.73
N ALA A 104 -16.24 -8.25 -9.52
CA ALA A 104 -17.55 -7.77 -9.12
C ALA A 104 -18.13 -8.58 -7.95
N SER A 105 -17.80 -9.88 -7.84
CA SER A 105 -18.23 -10.77 -6.77
C SER A 105 -17.27 -10.85 -5.56
N GLY A 106 -16.12 -10.13 -5.60
CA GLY A 106 -15.15 -10.12 -4.51
C GLY A 106 -14.24 -11.35 -4.43
N VAL A 107 -14.28 -12.26 -5.39
CA VAL A 107 -13.35 -13.41 -5.50
C VAL A 107 -11.93 -12.93 -5.77
N ILE A 108 -11.79 -11.92 -6.62
CA ILE A 108 -10.54 -11.20 -6.84
C ILE A 108 -10.65 -9.86 -6.12
N HIS A 109 -9.73 -9.62 -5.18
CA HIS A 109 -9.69 -8.38 -4.42
C HIS A 109 -9.21 -7.21 -5.30
N VAL A 110 -9.76 -6.02 -5.14
CA VAL A 110 -9.20 -4.80 -5.72
C VAL A 110 -8.40 -4.07 -4.65
N ILE A 111 -7.12 -3.92 -4.88
CA ILE A 111 -6.18 -3.27 -3.94
C ILE A 111 -5.93 -1.82 -4.40
N TRP A 112 -6.54 -0.88 -3.70
CA TRP A 112 -6.26 0.55 -3.90
C TRP A 112 -4.95 0.91 -3.19
N THR A 113 -3.92 1.22 -3.95
CA THR A 113 -2.56 1.46 -3.47
C THR A 113 -1.86 2.54 -4.32
N GLY A 114 -0.57 2.53 -4.39
CA GLY A 114 0.23 3.39 -5.25
C GLY A 114 1.13 4.32 -4.47
N GLY A 115 1.01 5.64 -4.64
CA GLY A 115 1.57 6.62 -3.73
C GLY A 115 0.80 6.60 -2.40
N GLU A 116 -0.22 7.46 -2.31
CA GLU A 116 -1.13 7.45 -1.16
C GLU A 116 -2.60 7.53 -1.64
N PRO A 117 -3.35 6.42 -1.55
CA PRO A 117 -4.73 6.37 -2.02
C PRO A 117 -5.70 7.17 -1.14
N THR A 118 -5.33 7.49 0.10
CA THR A 118 -6.16 8.29 1.00
C THR A 118 -5.97 9.80 0.86
N LEU A 119 -5.18 10.27 -0.12
CA LEU A 119 -5.19 11.69 -0.48
C LEU A 119 -6.61 12.13 -0.85
N PRO A 120 -7.07 13.33 -0.45
CA PRO A 120 -8.47 13.74 -0.59
C PRO A 120 -9.05 13.58 -2.00
N ARG A 121 -8.25 13.84 -3.04
CA ARG A 121 -8.69 13.66 -4.42
C ARG A 121 -8.82 12.18 -4.81
N ASN A 122 -7.91 11.34 -4.33
CA ASN A 122 -7.91 9.91 -4.62
C ASN A 122 -9.11 9.24 -3.94
N GLN A 123 -9.41 9.58 -2.68
CA GLN A 123 -10.61 9.11 -1.98
C GLN A 123 -11.89 9.42 -2.77
N LYS A 124 -12.02 10.68 -3.25
CA LYS A 124 -13.18 11.09 -4.07
C LYS A 124 -13.29 10.28 -5.37
N SER A 125 -12.16 10.00 -6.03
CA SER A 125 -12.14 9.22 -7.27
C SER A 125 -12.48 7.75 -7.03
N ILE A 126 -11.99 7.13 -5.94
CA ILE A 126 -12.32 5.74 -5.57
C ILE A 126 -13.82 5.60 -5.30
N VAL A 127 -14.39 6.50 -4.50
CA VAL A 127 -15.85 6.47 -4.20
C VAL A 127 -16.68 6.69 -5.46
N ALA A 128 -16.29 7.61 -6.33
CA ALA A 128 -16.99 7.84 -7.60
C ALA A 128 -16.87 6.63 -8.53
N PHE A 129 -15.70 5.97 -8.58
CA PHE A 129 -15.52 4.73 -9.34
C PHE A 129 -16.40 3.59 -8.79
N HIS A 130 -16.49 3.42 -7.47
CA HIS A 130 -17.38 2.43 -6.86
C HIS A 130 -18.84 2.63 -7.31
N THR A 131 -19.32 3.88 -7.27
CA THR A 131 -20.68 4.21 -7.73
C THR A 131 -20.87 3.85 -9.21
N TYR A 132 -19.91 4.27 -10.05
CA TYR A 132 -19.94 3.96 -11.49
C TYR A 132 -19.94 2.45 -11.77
N PHE A 133 -19.09 1.69 -11.08
CA PHE A 133 -19.00 0.23 -11.25
C PHE A 133 -20.28 -0.47 -10.77
N SER A 134 -20.87 -0.02 -9.66
CA SER A 134 -22.17 -0.53 -9.20
C SER A 134 -23.27 -0.29 -10.23
N GLU A 135 -23.32 0.88 -10.83
CA GLU A 135 -24.29 1.22 -11.89
C GLU A 135 -24.07 0.38 -13.14
N TYR A 136 -22.81 0.17 -13.55
CA TYR A 136 -22.44 -0.69 -14.65
C TYR A 136 -22.90 -2.14 -14.42
N CYS A 137 -22.59 -2.73 -13.24
CA CYS A 137 -23.01 -4.08 -12.90
C CYS A 137 -24.55 -4.23 -12.91
N ARG A 138 -25.26 -3.27 -12.32
CA ARG A 138 -26.73 -3.27 -12.33
C ARG A 138 -27.30 -3.20 -13.75
N ALA A 139 -26.73 -2.38 -14.63
CA ALA A 139 -27.17 -2.24 -16.01
C ALA A 139 -26.91 -3.50 -16.87
N ASN A 140 -26.01 -4.38 -16.44
CA ASN A 140 -25.63 -5.61 -17.13
C ASN A 140 -26.06 -6.88 -16.38
N ASP A 141 -26.99 -6.77 -15.41
CA ASP A 141 -27.51 -7.86 -14.58
C ASP A 141 -26.39 -8.68 -13.88
N MET A 142 -25.28 -8.00 -13.50
CA MET A 142 -24.16 -8.61 -12.80
C MET A 142 -24.31 -8.48 -11.28
N PHE A 143 -23.84 -9.48 -10.56
CA PHE A 143 -23.69 -9.40 -9.11
C PHE A 143 -22.66 -8.31 -8.74
N PHE A 144 -22.89 -7.59 -7.62
CA PHE A 144 -22.01 -6.53 -7.18
C PHE A 144 -21.81 -6.56 -5.66
N GLU A 145 -20.71 -7.16 -5.24
CA GLU A 145 -20.19 -7.15 -3.87
C GLU A 145 -18.65 -7.23 -3.90
N PRO A 146 -17.97 -6.22 -4.49
CA PRO A 146 -16.53 -6.26 -4.67
C PRO A 146 -15.79 -6.19 -3.33
N TYR A 147 -14.69 -6.91 -3.20
CA TYR A 147 -13.80 -6.82 -2.05
C TYR A 147 -12.76 -5.73 -2.30
N TYR A 148 -12.91 -4.59 -1.64
CA TYR A 148 -11.97 -3.48 -1.73
C TYR A 148 -11.03 -3.45 -0.53
N GLU A 149 -9.75 -3.53 -0.82
CA GLU A 149 -8.68 -3.34 0.14
C GLU A 149 -7.95 -2.03 -0.16
N ILE A 150 -7.51 -1.32 0.87
CA ILE A 150 -6.69 -0.13 0.71
C ILE A 150 -5.36 -0.29 1.44
N GLU A 151 -4.26 0.03 0.74
CA GLU A 151 -2.92 0.14 1.33
C GLU A 151 -2.57 1.61 1.50
N THR A 152 -2.56 2.10 2.74
CA THR A 152 -2.30 3.50 3.07
C THR A 152 -1.09 3.65 3.99
N ASN A 153 -0.42 4.80 3.94
CA ASN A 153 0.65 5.14 4.89
C ASN A 153 0.10 5.64 6.26
N GLY A 154 -1.22 5.80 6.38
CA GLY A 154 -1.87 6.18 7.64
C GLY A 154 -1.73 7.64 8.04
N THR A 155 -1.41 8.54 7.11
CA THR A 155 -1.21 9.98 7.41
C THR A 155 -2.32 10.89 6.89
N CYS A 156 -3.31 10.34 6.19
CA CYS A 156 -4.49 11.07 5.75
C CYS A 156 -5.76 10.48 6.38
N THR A 157 -6.62 11.30 6.93
CA THR A 157 -7.91 10.87 7.49
C THR A 157 -8.78 10.26 6.40
N ILE A 158 -9.28 9.05 6.63
CA ILE A 158 -10.18 8.37 5.71
C ILE A 158 -11.60 8.91 5.91
N GLN A 159 -12.23 9.36 4.83
CA GLN A 159 -13.60 9.88 4.87
C GLN A 159 -14.60 8.73 5.02
N LYS A 160 -15.71 9.00 5.71
CA LYS A 160 -16.74 7.99 5.99
C LYS A 160 -17.24 7.26 4.74
N ASN A 161 -17.49 7.97 3.66
CA ASN A 161 -17.99 7.38 2.41
C ASN A 161 -16.98 6.42 1.76
N LEU A 162 -15.67 6.59 1.99
CA LEU A 162 -14.67 5.62 1.58
C LEU A 162 -14.63 4.46 2.58
N LEU A 163 -14.66 4.73 3.90
CA LEU A 163 -14.72 3.66 4.91
C LEU A 163 -15.88 2.69 4.66
N ASP A 164 -17.04 3.22 4.27
CA ASP A 164 -18.26 2.42 4.09
C ASP A 164 -18.20 1.42 2.92
N ILE A 165 -17.29 1.61 1.97
CA ILE A 165 -17.13 0.72 0.80
C ILE A 165 -15.89 -0.18 0.89
N LEU A 166 -15.01 0.04 1.86
CA LEU A 166 -13.82 -0.80 2.06
C LEU A 166 -14.18 -2.09 2.78
N SER A 167 -13.52 -3.18 2.41
CA SER A 167 -13.57 -4.47 3.09
C SER A 167 -12.41 -4.64 4.06
N LEU A 168 -11.25 -4.05 3.76
CA LEU A 168 -10.03 -4.14 4.57
C LEU A 168 -9.15 -2.90 4.43
N ILE A 169 -8.58 -2.45 5.54
CA ILE A 169 -7.56 -1.40 5.57
C ILE A 169 -6.23 -2.00 6.01
N ASN A 170 -5.23 -1.99 5.12
CA ASN A 170 -3.83 -2.29 5.41
C ASN A 170 -3.05 -0.99 5.57
N CYS A 171 -2.85 -0.54 6.81
CA CYS A 171 -2.06 0.64 7.09
C CYS A 171 -0.57 0.29 7.18
N SER A 172 0.21 0.69 6.17
CA SER A 172 1.67 0.60 6.17
C SER A 172 2.27 1.81 6.88
N ALA A 173 2.06 1.91 8.19
CA ALA A 173 2.55 3.01 9.01
C ALA A 173 4.10 3.04 9.02
N LYS A 174 4.66 4.26 9.08
CA LYS A 174 6.09 4.47 8.91
C LYS A 174 6.80 4.67 10.23
N LEU A 175 7.98 4.04 10.38
CA LEU A 175 8.90 4.22 11.51
C LEU A 175 10.01 5.23 11.17
N ALA A 176 10.88 5.51 12.13
CA ALA A 176 12.05 6.37 11.94
C ALA A 176 12.97 5.86 10.80
N ASN A 177 13.01 4.54 10.60
CA ASN A 177 13.76 3.88 9.52
C ASN A 177 13.30 4.26 8.10
N SER A 178 12.17 4.95 7.95
CA SER A 178 11.71 5.53 6.68
C SER A 178 12.35 6.89 6.35
N GLY A 179 13.08 7.50 7.29
CA GLY A 179 13.62 8.85 7.17
C GLY A 179 12.60 9.97 7.31
N MET A 180 11.33 9.65 7.56
CA MET A 180 10.27 10.64 7.77
C MET A 180 10.28 11.14 9.22
N THR A 181 10.01 12.44 9.43
CA THR A 181 9.89 13.00 10.79
C THR A 181 8.64 12.47 11.50
N VAL A 182 8.60 12.59 12.81
CA VAL A 182 7.46 12.17 13.64
C VAL A 182 6.17 12.87 13.17
N GLU A 183 6.25 14.17 12.90
CA GLU A 183 5.12 14.99 12.47
C GLU A 183 4.59 14.58 11.08
N GLN A 184 5.46 14.06 10.20
CA GLN A 184 5.06 13.60 8.89
C GLN A 184 4.38 12.23 8.92
N ARG A 185 4.83 11.32 9.80
CA ARG A 185 4.41 9.92 9.81
C ARG A 185 3.37 9.56 10.86
N ILE A 186 3.19 10.39 11.90
CA ILE A 186 2.22 10.16 12.98
C ILE A 186 1.16 11.26 12.95
N VAL A 187 0.00 10.94 12.36
CA VAL A 187 -1.16 11.83 12.28
C VAL A 187 -2.30 11.21 13.09
N PRO A 188 -2.52 11.63 14.35
CA PRO A 188 -3.49 11.01 15.24
C PRO A 188 -4.89 10.88 14.64
N ALA A 189 -5.39 11.91 13.97
CA ALA A 189 -6.72 11.89 13.36
C ALA A 189 -6.84 10.83 12.24
N ALA A 190 -5.75 10.58 11.49
CA ALA A 190 -5.73 9.55 10.46
C ALA A 190 -5.73 8.14 11.08
N ILE A 191 -4.91 7.92 12.11
CA ILE A 191 -4.86 6.65 12.85
C ILE A 191 -6.23 6.33 13.45
N GLU A 192 -6.87 7.30 14.11
CA GLU A 192 -8.21 7.11 14.69
C GLU A 192 -9.27 6.85 13.61
N SER A 193 -9.18 7.46 12.42
CA SER A 193 -10.11 7.15 11.34
C SER A 193 -9.98 5.71 10.84
N ILE A 194 -8.77 5.15 10.79
CA ILE A 194 -8.53 3.75 10.43
C ILE A 194 -9.18 2.81 11.45
N LYS A 195 -9.04 3.11 12.74
CA LYS A 195 -9.60 2.29 13.84
C LYS A 195 -11.13 2.27 13.86
N GLN A 196 -11.81 3.20 13.17
CA GLN A 196 -13.28 3.15 13.02
C GLN A 196 -13.75 2.01 12.10
N HIS A 197 -12.87 1.48 11.24
CA HIS A 197 -13.22 0.35 10.38
C HIS A 197 -13.07 -0.97 11.15
N PRO A 198 -14.01 -1.93 11.05
CA PRO A 198 -13.94 -3.20 11.80
C PRO A 198 -12.76 -4.09 11.34
N CYS A 199 -12.42 -4.03 10.05
CA CYS A 199 -11.34 -4.81 9.44
C CYS A 199 -10.17 -3.89 9.06
N TYR A 200 -9.22 -3.72 9.97
CA TYR A 200 -8.00 -2.97 9.73
C TYR A 200 -6.78 -3.71 10.30
N THR A 201 -5.61 -3.38 9.77
CA THR A 201 -4.31 -3.80 10.31
C THR A 201 -3.29 -2.68 10.17
N PHE A 202 -2.36 -2.63 11.12
CA PHE A 202 -1.16 -1.81 11.03
C PHE A 202 0.02 -2.71 10.71
N LYS A 203 0.69 -2.45 9.60
CA LYS A 203 1.82 -3.20 9.07
C LYS A 203 3.09 -2.35 9.18
N PHE A 204 4.13 -2.89 9.78
CA PHE A 204 5.40 -2.20 10.00
C PHE A 204 6.55 -2.96 9.36
N VAL A 205 7.43 -2.24 8.69
CA VAL A 205 8.70 -2.75 8.19
C VAL A 205 9.74 -2.63 9.30
N ILE A 206 10.33 -3.76 9.70
CA ILE A 206 11.34 -3.81 10.75
C ILE A 206 12.63 -4.46 10.24
N SER A 207 13.77 -3.93 10.69
CA SER A 207 15.11 -4.46 10.41
C SER A 207 15.92 -4.67 11.69
N THR A 208 15.51 -4.03 12.79
CA THR A 208 16.16 -4.11 14.10
C THR A 208 15.14 -4.31 15.21
N GLU A 209 15.61 -4.65 16.41
CA GLU A 209 14.73 -4.72 17.59
C GLU A 209 14.27 -3.33 18.05
N GLU A 210 15.03 -2.29 17.76
CA GLU A 210 14.66 -0.91 18.02
C GLU A 210 13.45 -0.50 17.22
N ASP A 211 13.34 -0.96 15.96
CA ASP A 211 12.16 -0.69 15.12
C ASP A 211 10.87 -1.23 15.77
N ILE A 212 10.89 -2.45 16.29
CA ILE A 212 9.69 -3.01 16.94
C ILE A 212 9.39 -2.34 18.29
N LYS A 213 10.41 -1.90 19.04
CA LYS A 213 10.18 -1.08 20.25
C LYS A 213 9.51 0.24 19.87
N GLU A 214 9.96 0.89 18.78
CA GLU A 214 9.30 2.09 18.26
C GLU A 214 7.83 1.83 17.89
N VAL A 215 7.48 0.68 17.32
CA VAL A 215 6.06 0.31 17.07
C VAL A 215 5.23 0.37 18.35
N PHE A 216 5.76 -0.14 19.47
CA PHE A 216 5.07 -0.09 20.75
C PHE A 216 4.97 1.33 21.31
N ASP A 217 6.08 2.06 21.30
CA ASP A 217 6.18 3.38 21.94
C ASP A 217 5.41 4.47 21.18
N THR A 218 5.34 4.36 19.85
CA THR A 218 4.76 5.43 19.02
C THR A 218 3.39 5.11 18.43
N TYR A 219 3.00 3.83 18.37
CA TYR A 219 1.72 3.43 17.77
C TYR A 219 0.85 2.63 18.73
N ILE A 220 1.34 1.48 19.24
CA ILE A 220 0.50 0.58 20.01
C ILE A 220 0.03 1.25 21.31
N THR A 221 0.97 1.71 22.13
CA THR A 221 0.67 2.29 23.45
C THR A 221 -0.11 3.62 23.35
N PRO A 222 0.33 4.62 22.53
CA PRO A 222 -0.38 5.91 22.46
C PRO A 222 -1.78 5.82 21.86
N PHE A 223 -2.02 4.88 20.94
CA PHE A 223 -3.30 4.76 20.23
C PHE A 223 -4.13 3.54 20.64
N ASP A 224 -3.71 2.79 21.66
CA ASP A 224 -4.39 1.58 22.13
C ASP A 224 -4.74 0.61 20.98
N ILE A 225 -3.72 0.30 20.14
CA ILE A 225 -3.89 -0.60 19.01
C ILE A 225 -3.78 -2.05 19.50
N PRO A 226 -4.81 -2.90 19.33
CA PRO A 226 -4.73 -4.30 19.73
C PRO A 226 -3.60 -5.05 19.00
N LEU A 227 -2.82 -5.88 19.70
CA LEU A 227 -1.72 -6.65 19.10
C LEU A 227 -2.18 -7.54 17.95
N THR A 228 -3.43 -7.99 17.96
CA THR A 228 -4.04 -8.78 16.89
C THR A 228 -4.22 -7.98 15.58
N LYS A 229 -4.14 -6.66 15.65
CA LYS A 229 -4.21 -5.73 14.51
C LYS A 229 -2.84 -5.27 14.03
N VAL A 230 -1.76 -5.80 14.60
CA VAL A 230 -0.38 -5.41 14.29
C VAL A 230 0.34 -6.52 13.56
N CYS A 231 0.98 -6.15 12.45
CA CYS A 231 1.85 -7.02 11.67
C CYS A 231 3.24 -6.40 11.55
N VAL A 232 4.27 -7.24 11.61
CA VAL A 232 5.65 -6.85 11.29
C VAL A 232 6.17 -7.69 10.13
N MET A 233 7.00 -7.10 9.29
CA MET A 233 7.56 -7.73 8.11
C MET A 233 8.99 -7.23 7.86
N PRO A 234 9.82 -8.02 7.12
CA PRO A 234 11.18 -7.60 6.81
C PRO A 234 11.21 -6.46 5.80
N GLY A 235 12.19 -5.56 5.96
CA GLY A 235 12.56 -4.57 4.96
C GLY A 235 13.41 -5.20 3.86
N LEU A 236 12.79 -5.73 2.84
CA LEU A 236 13.45 -6.28 1.67
C LEU A 236 12.70 -5.95 0.39
N ASP A 237 13.46 -5.85 -0.70
CA ASP A 237 12.98 -5.63 -2.06
C ASP A 237 13.52 -6.67 -3.05
N ASP A 238 14.36 -7.61 -2.57
CA ASP A 238 14.93 -8.71 -3.35
C ASP A 238 15.12 -9.98 -2.53
N GLN A 239 15.54 -11.07 -3.18
CA GLN A 239 15.82 -12.34 -2.52
C GLN A 239 17.18 -12.37 -1.78
N GLN A 240 17.99 -11.32 -1.90
CA GLN A 240 19.25 -11.26 -1.16
C GLN A 240 18.96 -11.17 0.35
N ASN A 241 19.54 -12.07 1.13
CA ASN A 241 19.29 -12.17 2.57
C ASN A 241 17.80 -12.38 2.96
N PHE A 242 16.97 -12.83 2.01
CA PHE A 242 15.53 -13.03 2.21
C PHE A 242 15.25 -13.92 3.43
N HIS A 243 15.93 -15.07 3.52
CA HIS A 243 15.72 -16.01 4.62
C HIS A 243 16.09 -15.40 5.97
N GLU A 244 17.27 -14.79 6.08
CA GLU A 244 17.78 -14.21 7.33
C GLU A 244 16.87 -13.09 7.84
N ARG A 245 16.48 -12.15 6.97
CA ARG A 245 15.61 -11.04 7.33
C ARG A 245 14.19 -11.48 7.66
N THR A 246 13.67 -12.47 6.93
CA THR A 246 12.36 -13.06 7.26
C THR A 246 12.40 -13.77 8.61
N LEU A 247 13.43 -14.57 8.87
CA LEU A 247 13.62 -15.24 10.16
C LEU A 247 13.69 -14.23 11.30
N PHE A 248 14.47 -13.15 11.15
CA PHE A 248 14.53 -12.08 12.15
C PHE A 248 13.13 -11.52 12.46
N SER A 249 12.36 -11.16 11.43
CA SER A 249 11.02 -10.60 11.62
C SER A 249 10.07 -11.58 12.31
N MET A 250 10.16 -12.89 11.99
CA MET A 250 9.36 -13.93 12.63
C MET A 250 9.73 -14.13 14.12
N GLU A 251 11.03 -14.10 14.46
CA GLU A 251 11.47 -14.19 15.86
C GLU A 251 11.04 -12.94 16.67
N MET A 252 11.08 -11.76 16.06
CA MET A 252 10.55 -10.55 16.68
C MET A 252 9.03 -10.63 16.86
N ALA A 253 8.30 -11.10 15.86
CA ALA A 253 6.86 -11.28 15.96
C ALA A 253 6.47 -12.24 17.09
N LYS A 254 7.18 -13.37 17.25
CA LYS A 254 7.01 -14.31 18.38
C LYS A 254 7.29 -13.64 19.73
N LYS A 255 8.43 -12.95 19.83
CA LYS A 255 8.87 -12.29 21.06
C LYS A 255 7.86 -11.26 21.54
N TYR A 256 7.35 -10.43 20.63
CA TYR A 256 6.45 -9.33 20.93
C TYR A 256 4.96 -9.66 20.76
N LYS A 257 4.62 -10.92 20.40
CA LYS A 257 3.26 -11.45 20.29
C LYS A 257 2.38 -10.68 19.28
N VAL A 258 3.00 -10.27 18.19
CA VAL A 258 2.32 -9.67 17.03
C VAL A 258 2.37 -10.62 15.83
N ARG A 259 1.65 -10.32 14.74
CA ARG A 259 1.66 -11.17 13.55
C ARG A 259 2.95 -10.93 12.74
N GLY A 260 3.68 -12.02 12.43
CA GLY A 260 4.80 -11.99 11.50
C GLY A 260 4.31 -12.21 10.06
N LEU A 261 4.83 -11.42 9.12
CA LEU A 261 4.59 -11.54 7.69
C LEU A 261 5.91 -11.67 6.94
N THR A 262 5.86 -12.28 5.77
CA THR A 262 6.91 -12.17 4.75
C THR A 262 6.42 -11.29 3.61
N ARG A 263 7.28 -11.05 2.61
CA ARG A 263 6.89 -10.44 1.33
C ARG A 263 6.75 -11.58 0.30
N LEU A 264 5.54 -12.12 0.17
CA LEU A 264 5.28 -13.30 -0.65
C LEU A 264 5.66 -13.07 -2.13
N HIS A 265 5.37 -11.88 -2.67
CA HIS A 265 5.73 -11.50 -4.04
C HIS A 265 7.25 -11.50 -4.26
N VAL A 266 8.06 -11.04 -3.28
CA VAL A 266 9.53 -11.12 -3.36
C VAL A 266 9.99 -12.58 -3.34
N SER A 267 9.38 -13.41 -2.50
CA SER A 267 9.68 -14.84 -2.47
C SER A 267 9.40 -15.54 -3.81
N ALA A 268 8.31 -15.14 -4.49
CA ALA A 268 7.89 -15.79 -5.74
C ALA A 268 8.60 -15.23 -6.98
N TRP A 269 8.77 -13.91 -7.06
CA TRP A 269 9.16 -13.21 -8.29
C TRP A 269 10.38 -12.28 -8.15
N ASP A 270 11.05 -12.29 -6.98
CA ASP A 270 12.20 -11.43 -6.67
C ASP A 270 11.89 -9.94 -6.92
N LYS A 271 12.68 -9.26 -7.74
CA LYS A 271 12.50 -7.82 -8.08
C LYS A 271 11.52 -7.57 -9.22
N THR A 272 10.89 -8.60 -9.77
CA THR A 272 9.94 -8.41 -10.88
C THR A 272 8.73 -7.60 -10.40
N THR A 273 8.42 -6.53 -11.11
CA THR A 273 7.29 -5.64 -10.80
C THR A 273 6.12 -5.89 -11.76
N GLY A 274 4.88 -5.64 -11.30
CA GLY A 274 3.69 -5.79 -12.13
C GLY A 274 3.28 -7.24 -12.46
N VAL A 275 3.69 -8.21 -11.62
CA VAL A 275 3.44 -9.64 -11.77
C VAL A 275 2.46 -10.14 -10.75
#